data_3bde666527aa64e812a78f51fa2422d5
#
_entry.id   3bde666527aa64e812a78f51fa2422d5
#
_cell.length_a   1.000
_cell.length_b   1.000
_cell.length_c   1.000
_cell.angle_alpha   90.00
_cell.angle_beta   90.00
_cell.angle_gamma   90.00
#
_symmetry.space_group_name_H-M   'P 1'
#
loop_
_entity.id
_entity.type
_entity.pdbx_description
1 polymer ?
#
loop_
_entity_poly.entity_id
_entity_poly.type
_entity_poly.pdbx_seq_one_letter_code
_entity_poly.pdbx_strand_id
1 'polypeptide(L)'
;MNHYKPRLLLYCQHSLGMGHWVRAMTLTNALSREFRVTFLNGGRAPDHQAAVADLDMLNLPPLGMGEDHQLYSQDERYSVEEALAARKQIILDEYAMLRPKVVLIELFPFGRKKLAGELLPLLKTARRDKQTKPLVLCSLRDIMVNARKDQSRHDERARWITDRYFDGLLVHADPRFARLEDSFKPRHPLQTPLLYTGFVAPGRIPAAIKPPRHGVLVSAGGGMVGAPLFQAAIQAHAINWTTEKLPMTIVAGPFLPEADWQDLVAQVKGMAGLTLRRSVPAMQPLLEAHSLSVSQCGYNTVMDILESGTPALVVPFVRGQEDEQSQRAQKLAELGLVEILNPSELTGQRLAERILQLRDFSPNPAGLNLAGADHTVRLIQELRASKNDLIPGAQSTEYVHVC
;
A
#
# COMPACT_ATOMS: atom_id res chain seq x y z
N MET A 1 -18.55 30.41 -1.91
CA MET A 1 -17.43 30.76 -2.79
C MET A 1 -16.88 29.47 -3.35
N ASN A 2 -16.97 29.24 -4.68
CA ASN A 2 -16.36 28.09 -5.33
C ASN A 2 -14.84 28.27 -5.29
N HIS A 3 -14.16 27.73 -4.28
CA HIS A 3 -12.71 27.75 -4.24
C HIS A 3 -12.19 26.85 -5.37
N TYR A 4 -11.53 27.43 -6.34
CA TYR A 4 -10.86 26.70 -7.43
C TYR A 4 -9.78 25.80 -6.83
N LYS A 5 -10.04 24.49 -6.80
CA LYS A 5 -9.07 23.49 -6.35
C LYS A 5 -7.94 23.37 -7.37
N PRO A 6 -6.67 23.44 -6.94
CA PRO A 6 -5.53 23.24 -7.84
C PRO A 6 -5.49 21.80 -8.35
N ARG A 7 -5.03 21.62 -9.61
CA ARG A 7 -4.94 20.30 -10.25
C ARG A 7 -3.73 19.52 -9.74
N LEU A 8 -3.94 18.24 -9.44
CA LEU A 8 -2.92 17.28 -9.04
C LEU A 8 -2.97 16.07 -9.97
N LEU A 9 -1.82 15.69 -10.52
CA LEU A 9 -1.64 14.49 -11.33
C LEU A 9 -1.00 13.40 -10.46
N LEU A 10 -1.70 12.30 -10.23
CA LEU A 10 -1.20 11.16 -9.48
C LEU A 10 -1.01 9.97 -10.42
N TYR A 11 0.20 9.41 -10.45
CA TYR A 11 0.51 8.21 -11.21
C TYR A 11 0.67 7.02 -10.26
N CYS A 12 -0.08 5.95 -10.51
CA CYS A 12 0.00 4.69 -9.78
C CYS A 12 0.03 3.50 -10.73
N GLN A 13 1.06 2.67 -10.62
CA GLN A 13 1.15 1.37 -11.27
C GLN A 13 1.01 0.28 -10.23
N HIS A 14 0.02 -0.56 -10.38
CA HIS A 14 -0.11 -1.81 -9.64
C HIS A 14 -0.09 -3.00 -10.62
N SER A 15 0.34 -4.18 -10.17
CA SER A 15 0.50 -5.35 -11.05
C SER A 15 0.17 -6.67 -10.37
N LEU A 16 0.79 -6.95 -9.23
CA LEU A 16 0.61 -8.18 -8.47
C LEU A 16 -0.08 -7.85 -7.13
N GLY A 17 -1.38 -7.66 -7.15
CA GLY A 17 -2.15 -7.32 -5.95
C GLY A 17 -2.50 -5.84 -5.83
N MET A 18 -3.42 -5.56 -4.91
CA MET A 18 -4.08 -4.25 -4.77
C MET A 18 -3.40 -3.30 -3.80
N GLY A 19 -2.26 -3.67 -3.17
CA GLY A 19 -1.65 -2.87 -2.12
C GLY A 19 -1.31 -1.44 -2.54
N HIS A 20 -0.71 -1.28 -3.71
CA HIS A 20 -0.38 0.05 -4.26
C HIS A 20 -1.64 0.84 -4.63
N TRP A 21 -2.62 0.16 -5.23
CA TRP A 21 -3.91 0.76 -5.56
C TRP A 21 -4.65 1.27 -4.32
N VAL A 22 -4.85 0.43 -3.32
CA VAL A 22 -5.58 0.77 -2.09
C VAL A 22 -4.94 1.98 -1.40
N ARG A 23 -3.61 1.97 -1.23
CA ARG A 23 -2.90 3.10 -0.65
C ARG A 23 -3.03 4.37 -1.49
N ALA A 24 -2.85 4.27 -2.82
CA ALA A 24 -2.99 5.41 -3.71
C ALA A 24 -4.41 5.97 -3.71
N MET A 25 -5.44 5.12 -3.64
CA MET A 25 -6.83 5.56 -3.53
C MET A 25 -7.14 6.19 -2.18
N THR A 26 -6.57 5.68 -1.08
CA THR A 26 -6.68 6.32 0.24
C THR A 26 -6.07 7.72 0.23
N LEU A 27 -4.90 7.88 -0.36
CA LEU A 27 -4.28 9.20 -0.58
C LEU A 27 -5.14 10.09 -1.47
N THR A 28 -5.66 9.55 -2.57
CA THR A 28 -6.53 10.28 -3.51
C THR A 28 -7.77 10.81 -2.81
N ASN A 29 -8.39 10.01 -1.96
CA ASN A 29 -9.57 10.39 -1.17
C ASN A 29 -9.27 11.59 -0.25
N ALA A 30 -8.12 11.58 0.41
CA ALA A 30 -7.70 12.70 1.24
C ALA A 30 -7.34 13.93 0.38
N LEU A 31 -6.59 13.74 -0.70
CA LEU A 31 -6.16 14.81 -1.60
C LEU A 31 -7.32 15.48 -2.33
N SER A 32 -8.38 14.75 -2.68
CA SER A 32 -9.54 15.31 -3.40
C SER A 32 -10.33 16.35 -2.59
N ARG A 33 -10.11 16.43 -1.27
CA ARG A 33 -10.69 17.50 -0.43
C ARG A 33 -10.10 18.87 -0.78
N GLU A 34 -8.83 18.93 -1.20
CA GLU A 34 -8.08 20.16 -1.44
C GLU A 34 -7.64 20.33 -2.92
N PHE A 35 -7.63 19.26 -3.70
CA PHE A 35 -7.18 19.22 -5.08
C PHE A 35 -8.23 18.61 -5.99
N ARG A 36 -8.25 19.04 -7.26
CA ARG A 36 -8.85 18.25 -8.33
C ARG A 36 -7.81 17.22 -8.79
N VAL A 37 -8.07 15.95 -8.50
CA VAL A 37 -7.11 14.88 -8.74
C VAL A 37 -7.38 14.20 -10.06
N THR A 38 -6.38 14.11 -10.94
CA THR A 38 -6.37 13.19 -12.07
C THR A 38 -5.48 12.01 -11.70
N PHE A 39 -6.07 10.82 -11.64
CA PHE A 39 -5.41 9.58 -11.29
C PHE A 39 -5.09 8.78 -12.53
N LEU A 40 -3.81 8.65 -12.86
CA LEU A 40 -3.32 7.80 -13.95
C LEU A 40 -3.16 6.36 -13.41
N ASN A 41 -4.10 5.51 -13.77
CA ASN A 41 -4.08 4.10 -13.40
C ASN A 41 -3.33 3.28 -14.45
N GLY A 42 -2.23 2.65 -14.05
CA GLY A 42 -1.38 1.87 -14.94
C GLY A 42 -1.66 0.36 -14.95
N GLY A 43 -2.46 -0.17 -14.02
CA GLY A 43 -2.87 -1.56 -13.95
C GLY A 43 -4.33 -1.77 -14.30
N ARG A 44 -4.79 -3.01 -14.26
CA ARG A 44 -6.20 -3.32 -14.45
C ARG A 44 -7.03 -2.75 -13.31
N ALA A 45 -7.99 -1.88 -13.62
CA ALA A 45 -8.88 -1.31 -12.62
C ALA A 45 -9.75 -2.41 -11.97
N PRO A 46 -10.04 -2.33 -10.66
CA PRO A 46 -11.03 -3.22 -10.04
C PRO A 46 -12.43 -2.96 -10.59
N ASP A 47 -13.27 -3.99 -10.64
CA ASP A 47 -14.63 -3.93 -11.19
C ASP A 47 -15.56 -2.99 -10.41
N HIS A 48 -15.29 -2.77 -9.11
CA HIS A 48 -16.07 -1.91 -8.25
C HIS A 48 -15.18 -0.87 -7.57
N GLN A 49 -15.44 0.39 -7.86
CA GLN A 49 -14.78 1.54 -7.23
C GLN A 49 -15.82 2.42 -6.55
N ALA A 50 -15.53 2.81 -5.31
CA ALA A 50 -16.30 3.86 -4.67
C ALA A 50 -16.08 5.18 -5.43
N ALA A 51 -17.17 5.92 -5.68
CA ALA A 51 -17.06 7.25 -6.27
C ALA A 51 -16.32 8.18 -5.30
N VAL A 52 -15.31 8.88 -5.80
CA VAL A 52 -14.57 9.90 -5.07
C VAL A 52 -14.88 11.24 -5.75
N ALA A 53 -15.32 12.22 -4.98
CA ALA A 53 -15.58 13.56 -5.49
C ALA A 53 -14.28 14.22 -5.97
N ASP A 54 -14.35 15.03 -7.05
CA ASP A 54 -13.20 15.73 -7.64
C ASP A 54 -12.03 14.80 -8.08
N LEU A 55 -12.36 13.57 -8.47
CA LEU A 55 -11.45 12.59 -9.05
C LEU A 55 -11.80 12.33 -10.51
N ASP A 56 -10.84 12.61 -11.38
CA ASP A 56 -10.85 12.17 -12.78
C ASP A 56 -9.94 10.92 -12.91
N MET A 57 -10.52 9.75 -13.19
CA MET A 57 -9.78 8.49 -13.36
C MET A 57 -9.44 8.27 -14.83
N LEU A 58 -8.15 8.18 -15.16
CA LEU A 58 -7.66 7.85 -16.49
C LEU A 58 -6.94 6.50 -16.47
N ASN A 59 -7.53 5.51 -17.12
CA ASN A 59 -6.92 4.18 -17.26
C ASN A 59 -5.97 4.18 -18.45
N LEU A 60 -4.69 3.93 -18.18
CA LEU A 60 -3.68 3.69 -19.20
C LEU A 60 -3.82 2.25 -19.74
N PRO A 61 -3.33 1.94 -20.95
CA PRO A 61 -3.20 0.53 -21.38
C PRO A 61 -2.58 -0.30 -20.26
N PRO A 62 -3.32 -1.26 -19.68
CA PRO A 62 -2.92 -1.88 -18.43
C PRO A 62 -1.75 -2.85 -18.63
N LEU A 63 -0.72 -2.71 -17.78
CA LEU A 63 0.43 -3.60 -17.76
C LEU A 63 0.49 -4.37 -16.45
N GLY A 64 0.69 -5.68 -16.55
CA GLY A 64 1.01 -6.56 -15.44
C GLY A 64 2.51 -6.88 -15.39
N MET A 65 2.92 -7.57 -14.31
CA MET A 65 4.26 -8.11 -14.16
C MET A 65 4.14 -9.60 -13.82
N GLY A 66 4.76 -10.43 -14.62
CA GLY A 66 4.77 -11.86 -14.42
C GLY A 66 5.68 -12.30 -13.28
N GLU A 67 5.67 -13.59 -12.99
CA GLU A 67 6.54 -14.21 -11.98
C GLU A 67 8.01 -14.13 -12.34
N ASP A 68 8.32 -14.12 -13.63
CA ASP A 68 9.63 -13.91 -14.23
C ASP A 68 10.09 -12.43 -14.17
N HIS A 69 9.32 -11.58 -13.49
CA HIS A 69 9.48 -10.13 -13.44
C HIS A 69 9.39 -9.44 -14.81
N GLN A 70 8.91 -10.09 -15.88
CA GLN A 70 8.68 -9.43 -17.16
C GLN A 70 7.32 -8.71 -17.18
N LEU A 71 7.27 -7.61 -17.95
CA LEU A 71 5.99 -6.94 -18.22
C LEU A 71 5.21 -7.78 -19.23
N TYR A 72 3.90 -7.82 -19.04
CA TYR A 72 2.96 -8.32 -20.02
C TYR A 72 1.78 -7.36 -20.15
N SER A 73 1.19 -7.31 -21.35
CA SER A 73 -0.03 -6.54 -21.56
C SER A 73 -1.23 -7.28 -20.95
N GLN A 74 -2.08 -6.55 -20.24
CA GLN A 74 -3.36 -7.05 -19.72
C GLN A 74 -4.52 -6.69 -20.66
N ASP A 75 -4.22 -6.14 -21.84
CA ASP A 75 -5.15 -5.78 -22.89
C ASP A 75 -4.62 -6.36 -24.21
N GLU A 76 -5.35 -7.33 -24.77
CA GLU A 76 -4.99 -8.04 -25.99
C GLU A 76 -4.84 -7.13 -27.23
N ARG A 77 -5.36 -5.90 -27.18
CA ARG A 77 -5.23 -4.90 -28.26
C ARG A 77 -3.83 -4.33 -28.39
N TYR A 78 -2.95 -4.56 -27.39
CA TYR A 78 -1.61 -3.98 -27.36
C TYR A 78 -0.55 -5.05 -27.05
N SER A 79 0.53 -5.06 -27.81
CA SER A 79 1.81 -5.61 -27.34
C SER A 79 2.35 -4.77 -26.17
N VAL A 80 3.36 -5.26 -25.46
CA VAL A 80 3.99 -4.50 -24.37
C VAL A 80 4.62 -3.20 -24.89
N GLU A 81 5.26 -3.23 -26.06
CA GLU A 81 5.90 -2.08 -26.71
C GLU A 81 4.86 -1.02 -27.09
N GLU A 82 3.76 -1.45 -27.72
CA GLU A 82 2.66 -0.56 -28.11
C GLU A 82 1.99 0.05 -26.87
N ALA A 83 1.74 -0.75 -25.84
CA ALA A 83 1.20 -0.26 -24.57
C ALA A 83 2.10 0.80 -23.94
N LEU A 84 3.42 0.56 -23.84
CA LEU A 84 4.39 1.52 -23.30
C LEU A 84 4.45 2.83 -24.13
N ALA A 85 4.39 2.72 -25.47
CA ALA A 85 4.38 3.88 -26.35
C ALA A 85 3.09 4.70 -26.17
N ALA A 86 1.93 4.05 -26.18
CA ALA A 86 0.63 4.71 -25.98
C ALA A 86 0.54 5.36 -24.60
N ARG A 87 0.94 4.67 -23.52
CA ARG A 87 0.97 5.18 -22.15
C ARG A 87 1.80 6.45 -22.05
N LYS A 88 3.02 6.42 -22.61
CA LYS A 88 3.91 7.60 -22.63
C LYS A 88 3.22 8.79 -23.28
N GLN A 89 2.57 8.58 -24.42
CA GLN A 89 1.89 9.68 -25.13
C GLN A 89 0.71 10.21 -24.31
N ILE A 90 -0.16 9.33 -23.81
CA ILE A 90 -1.31 9.70 -22.97
C ILE A 90 -0.85 10.51 -21.74
N ILE A 91 0.20 10.06 -21.05
CA ILE A 91 0.74 10.75 -19.86
C ILE A 91 1.21 12.16 -20.20
N LEU A 92 1.90 12.35 -21.33
CA LEU A 92 2.42 13.66 -21.73
C LEU A 92 1.31 14.59 -22.20
N ASP A 93 0.33 14.08 -22.95
CA ASP A 93 -0.82 14.85 -23.41
C ASP A 93 -1.69 15.30 -22.24
N GLU A 94 -1.94 14.39 -21.28
CA GLU A 94 -2.69 14.69 -20.06
C GLU A 94 -1.97 15.75 -19.22
N TYR A 95 -0.65 15.63 -19.04
CA TYR A 95 0.14 16.64 -18.36
C TYR A 95 0.01 18.02 -19.04
N ALA A 96 0.13 18.07 -20.37
CA ALA A 96 0.04 19.31 -21.13
C ALA A 96 -1.35 19.97 -21.04
N MET A 97 -2.42 19.17 -21.05
CA MET A 97 -3.80 19.60 -20.92
C MET A 97 -4.12 20.10 -19.50
N LEU A 98 -3.71 19.32 -18.50
CA LEU A 98 -4.02 19.62 -17.09
C LEU A 98 -3.22 20.78 -16.54
N ARG A 99 -1.94 20.90 -16.93
CA ARG A 99 -0.98 21.82 -16.30
C ARG A 99 -1.03 21.72 -14.78
N PRO A 100 -0.75 20.55 -14.21
CA PRO A 100 -0.95 20.29 -12.78
C PRO A 100 0.00 21.13 -11.92
N LYS A 101 -0.47 21.53 -10.75
CA LYS A 101 0.37 22.21 -9.73
C LYS A 101 1.15 21.22 -8.89
N VAL A 102 0.74 19.95 -8.88
CA VAL A 102 1.43 18.86 -8.19
C VAL A 102 1.46 17.64 -9.10
N VAL A 103 2.61 16.98 -9.17
CA VAL A 103 2.80 15.66 -9.79
C VAL A 103 3.27 14.71 -8.70
N LEU A 104 2.45 13.71 -8.39
CA LEU A 104 2.73 12.69 -7.39
C LEU A 104 2.92 11.34 -8.08
N ILE A 105 4.09 10.72 -7.94
CA ILE A 105 4.42 9.45 -8.59
C ILE A 105 4.66 8.39 -7.52
N GLU A 106 3.92 7.29 -7.63
CA GLU A 106 4.03 6.18 -6.69
C GLU A 106 5.26 5.32 -7.02
N LEU A 107 6.11 5.13 -6.01
CA LEU A 107 7.27 4.22 -5.95
C LEU A 107 8.43 4.50 -6.93
N PHE A 108 8.28 5.24 -7.99
CA PHE A 108 9.40 5.55 -8.90
C PHE A 108 10.25 6.71 -8.35
N PRO A 109 11.60 6.61 -8.35
CA PRO A 109 12.46 5.63 -9.02
C PRO A 109 12.92 4.43 -8.15
N PHE A 110 12.44 4.26 -6.95
CA PHE A 110 12.81 3.18 -6.02
C PHE A 110 12.29 1.81 -6.46
N GLY A 111 11.28 1.80 -7.28
CA GLY A 111 10.74 0.67 -8.02
C GLY A 111 10.37 1.05 -9.44
N ARG A 112 9.61 0.22 -10.13
CA ARG A 112 9.03 0.51 -11.46
C ARG A 112 10.07 0.84 -12.55
N LYS A 113 11.31 0.33 -12.44
CA LYS A 113 12.41 0.60 -13.38
C LYS A 113 12.02 0.38 -14.85
N LYS A 114 11.19 -0.61 -15.14
CA LYS A 114 10.74 -0.92 -16.51
C LYS A 114 9.82 0.14 -17.11
N LEU A 115 9.24 1.00 -16.29
CA LEU A 115 8.38 2.11 -16.70
C LEU A 115 9.14 3.45 -16.80
N ALA A 116 10.47 3.41 -16.69
CA ALA A 116 11.31 4.61 -16.84
C ALA A 116 11.13 5.30 -18.20
N GLY A 117 10.77 4.53 -19.25
CA GLY A 117 10.53 5.06 -20.61
C GLY A 117 9.35 6.02 -20.70
N GLU A 118 8.34 5.90 -19.82
CA GLU A 118 7.19 6.80 -19.75
C GLU A 118 7.33 7.87 -18.66
N LEU A 119 7.95 7.52 -17.51
CA LEU A 119 8.05 8.43 -16.36
C LEU A 119 9.18 9.46 -16.46
N LEU A 120 10.33 9.11 -17.03
CA LEU A 120 11.41 10.08 -17.22
C LEU A 120 11.03 11.22 -18.19
N PRO A 121 10.33 10.99 -19.32
CA PRO A 121 9.80 12.09 -20.13
C PRO A 121 8.86 13.02 -19.36
N LEU A 122 7.91 12.48 -18.59
CA LEU A 122 7.02 13.26 -17.72
C LEU A 122 7.83 14.15 -16.74
N LEU A 123 8.79 13.55 -16.02
CA LEU A 123 9.65 14.26 -15.07
C LEU A 123 10.48 15.36 -15.73
N LYS A 124 11.03 15.08 -16.93
CA LYS A 124 11.77 16.09 -17.72
C LYS A 124 10.88 17.24 -18.14
N THR A 125 9.65 16.94 -18.59
CA THR A 125 8.66 17.95 -18.97
C THR A 125 8.27 18.81 -17.78
N ALA A 126 7.93 18.20 -16.64
CA ALA A 126 7.57 18.90 -15.41
C ALA A 126 8.70 19.82 -14.91
N ARG A 127 9.96 19.40 -14.98
CA ARG A 127 11.13 20.23 -14.58
C ARG A 127 11.40 21.41 -15.53
N ARG A 128 11.02 21.30 -16.79
CA ARG A 128 11.18 22.37 -17.80
C ARG A 128 10.01 23.34 -17.82
N ASP A 129 8.88 22.99 -17.24
CA ASP A 129 7.68 23.82 -17.21
C ASP A 129 7.85 25.03 -16.28
N LYS A 130 8.31 26.14 -16.87
CA LYS A 130 8.53 27.40 -16.14
C LYS A 130 7.23 28.15 -15.82
N GLN A 131 6.12 27.84 -16.52
CA GLN A 131 4.83 28.50 -16.32
C GLN A 131 4.10 27.90 -15.11
N THR A 132 3.99 26.58 -15.07
CA THR A 132 3.28 25.88 -14.00
C THR A 132 4.16 25.66 -12.78
N LYS A 133 5.46 25.39 -12.98
CA LYS A 133 6.44 25.04 -11.93
C LYS A 133 5.88 24.02 -10.94
N PRO A 134 5.41 22.86 -11.42
CA PRO A 134 4.73 21.92 -10.54
C PRO A 134 5.65 21.43 -9.40
N LEU A 135 5.05 21.14 -8.25
CA LEU A 135 5.70 20.39 -7.19
C LEU A 135 5.72 18.92 -7.61
N VAL A 136 6.90 18.32 -7.70
CA VAL A 136 7.09 16.93 -8.13
C VAL A 136 7.49 16.09 -6.92
N LEU A 137 6.66 15.12 -6.53
CA LEU A 137 6.83 14.31 -5.34
C LEU A 137 6.80 12.82 -5.68
N CYS A 138 7.56 12.04 -4.92
CA CYS A 138 7.49 10.59 -4.92
C CYS A 138 6.77 10.09 -3.65
N SER A 139 5.84 9.16 -3.80
CA SER A 139 5.12 8.48 -2.72
C SER A 139 5.76 7.12 -2.47
N LEU A 140 6.28 6.88 -1.28
CA LEU A 140 6.96 5.65 -0.88
C LEU A 140 6.23 4.99 0.28
N ARG A 141 6.29 3.66 0.34
CA ARG A 141 5.83 2.89 1.51
C ARG A 141 6.91 2.78 2.59
N ASP A 142 6.58 2.12 3.69
CA ASP A 142 7.38 1.97 4.89
C ASP A 142 8.74 1.25 4.70
N ILE A 143 8.73 0.08 4.09
CA ILE A 143 9.90 -0.79 3.92
C ILE A 143 10.15 -1.03 2.42
N MET A 144 11.38 -0.80 2.00
CA MET A 144 11.80 -1.05 0.62
C MET A 144 12.42 -2.44 0.48
N VAL A 145 12.16 -3.10 -0.65
CA VAL A 145 12.78 -4.40 -0.97
C VAL A 145 14.27 -4.22 -1.20
N ASN A 146 15.11 -4.92 -0.41
CA ASN A 146 16.57 -4.81 -0.42
C ASN A 146 17.29 -5.94 -1.15
N ALA A 147 16.58 -6.95 -1.62
CA ALA A 147 17.16 -8.20 -2.09
C ALA A 147 17.43 -8.21 -3.59
N ARG A 148 18.11 -7.18 -4.13
CA ARG A 148 18.47 -7.12 -5.55
C ARG A 148 19.93 -7.52 -5.74
N LYS A 149 20.23 -8.25 -6.82
CA LYS A 149 21.60 -8.70 -7.17
C LYS A 149 22.62 -7.54 -7.22
N ASP A 150 22.20 -6.31 -7.57
CA ASP A 150 23.04 -5.11 -7.59
C ASP A 150 22.31 -3.96 -6.87
N GLN A 151 22.11 -4.11 -5.57
CA GLN A 151 21.35 -3.15 -4.74
C GLN A 151 22.02 -1.77 -4.73
N SER A 152 23.34 -1.71 -4.56
CA SER A 152 24.09 -0.44 -4.49
C SER A 152 23.94 0.40 -5.77
N ARG A 153 24.00 -0.24 -6.95
CA ARG A 153 23.78 0.46 -8.22
C ARG A 153 22.33 0.91 -8.40
N HIS A 154 21.40 0.10 -7.92
CA HIS A 154 19.99 0.46 -7.93
C HIS A 154 19.74 1.70 -7.07
N ASP A 155 20.24 1.71 -5.84
CA ASP A 155 20.05 2.80 -4.88
C ASP A 155 20.70 4.09 -5.40
N GLU A 156 21.91 4.01 -5.93
CA GLU A 156 22.59 5.17 -6.48
C GLU A 156 21.88 5.75 -7.69
N ARG A 157 21.31 4.91 -8.56
CA ARG A 157 20.49 5.36 -9.68
C ARG A 157 19.19 6.02 -9.19
N ALA A 158 18.54 5.42 -8.20
CA ALA A 158 17.32 5.98 -7.62
C ALA A 158 17.59 7.34 -6.98
N ARG A 159 18.67 7.46 -6.18
CA ARG A 159 19.14 8.73 -5.62
C ARG A 159 19.34 9.79 -6.72
N TRP A 160 20.11 9.45 -7.77
CA TRP A 160 20.42 10.40 -8.84
C TRP A 160 19.16 10.92 -9.54
N ILE A 161 18.20 10.03 -9.84
CA ILE A 161 16.92 10.43 -10.45
C ILE A 161 16.13 11.30 -9.49
N THR A 162 16.09 10.93 -8.21
CA THR A 162 15.37 11.66 -7.17
C THR A 162 15.91 13.08 -7.04
N ASP A 163 17.21 13.25 -6.81
CA ASP A 163 17.84 14.57 -6.64
C ASP A 163 17.71 15.47 -7.87
N ARG A 164 17.57 14.87 -9.06
CA ARG A 164 17.43 15.63 -10.29
C ARG A 164 16.01 16.08 -10.58
N TYR A 165 15.00 15.29 -10.19
CA TYR A 165 13.65 15.50 -10.69
C TYR A 165 12.60 15.72 -9.60
N PHE A 166 12.82 15.32 -8.38
CA PHE A 166 11.82 15.43 -7.32
C PHE A 166 12.14 16.58 -6.36
N ASP A 167 11.09 17.18 -5.82
CA ASP A 167 11.17 18.24 -4.81
C ASP A 167 11.07 17.66 -3.39
N GLY A 168 10.61 16.43 -3.25
CA GLY A 168 10.50 15.72 -1.96
C GLY A 168 10.08 14.27 -2.11
N LEU A 169 10.40 13.47 -1.11
CA LEU A 169 9.97 12.08 -0.95
C LEU A 169 8.99 11.99 0.21
N LEU A 170 7.76 11.62 -0.06
CA LEU A 170 6.75 11.33 0.95
C LEU A 170 6.90 9.87 1.37
N VAL A 171 7.43 9.62 2.55
CA VAL A 171 7.60 8.28 3.12
C VAL A 171 6.42 7.98 4.03
N HIS A 172 5.57 7.04 3.60
CA HIS A 172 4.35 6.65 4.30
C HIS A 172 4.66 5.64 5.41
N ALA A 173 5.39 6.11 6.40
CA ALA A 173 5.79 5.38 7.60
C ALA A 173 5.89 6.32 8.80
N ASP A 174 5.77 5.78 9.99
CA ASP A 174 6.22 6.45 11.21
C ASP A 174 7.74 6.21 11.34
N PRO A 175 8.59 7.25 11.46
CA PRO A 175 10.05 7.09 11.55
C PRO A 175 10.51 6.32 12.80
N ARG A 176 9.64 6.17 13.82
CA ARG A 176 9.88 5.30 14.98
C ARG A 176 9.74 3.82 14.63
N PHE A 177 8.99 3.51 13.59
CA PHE A 177 8.78 2.14 13.10
C PHE A 177 9.80 1.76 12.03
N ALA A 178 9.92 2.55 10.98
CA ALA A 178 10.82 2.27 9.86
C ALA A 178 11.31 3.57 9.22
N ARG A 179 12.60 3.62 8.93
CA ARG A 179 13.23 4.71 8.19
C ARG A 179 13.61 4.24 6.80
N LEU A 180 13.55 5.13 5.82
CA LEU A 180 13.99 4.83 4.46
C LEU A 180 15.46 4.43 4.44
N GLU A 181 16.28 5.07 5.26
CA GLU A 181 17.71 4.85 5.39
C GLU A 181 18.05 3.44 5.91
N ASP A 182 17.13 2.74 6.54
CA ASP A 182 17.32 1.35 6.98
C ASP A 182 17.49 0.42 5.78
N SER A 183 16.78 0.72 4.68
CA SER A 183 16.67 -0.13 3.50
C SER A 183 17.20 0.48 2.19
N PHE A 184 17.48 1.77 2.17
CA PHE A 184 18.01 2.51 1.02
C PHE A 184 19.37 3.11 1.34
N LYS A 185 20.42 2.56 0.71
CA LYS A 185 21.83 2.90 1.02
C LYS A 185 22.60 3.28 -0.24
N PRO A 186 22.33 4.46 -0.82
CA PRO A 186 23.08 4.95 -1.97
C PRO A 186 24.54 5.26 -1.58
N ARG A 187 25.43 5.33 -2.56
CA ARG A 187 26.86 5.66 -2.32
C ARG A 187 27.06 7.11 -1.91
N HIS A 188 26.19 8.01 -2.38
CA HIS A 188 26.22 9.42 -2.06
C HIS A 188 24.98 9.81 -1.29
N PRO A 189 25.03 10.80 -0.40
CA PRO A 189 23.88 11.28 0.33
C PRO A 189 22.76 11.76 -0.59
N LEU A 190 21.52 11.44 -0.23
CA LEU A 190 20.34 11.99 -0.86
C LEU A 190 20.20 13.47 -0.49
N GLN A 191 20.00 14.34 -1.49
CA GLN A 191 19.81 15.78 -1.29
C GLN A 191 18.33 16.16 -1.21
N THR A 192 17.46 15.38 -1.84
CA THR A 192 16.02 15.60 -1.83
C THR A 192 15.46 15.37 -0.43
N PRO A 193 14.63 16.28 0.11
CA PRO A 193 14.03 16.15 1.43
C PRO A 193 13.22 14.88 1.62
N LEU A 194 13.43 14.19 2.75
CA LEU A 194 12.59 13.07 3.21
C LEU A 194 11.50 13.61 4.14
N LEU A 195 10.26 13.31 3.82
CA LEU A 195 9.08 13.79 4.54
C LEU A 195 8.27 12.59 5.02
N TYR A 196 8.38 12.29 6.30
CA TYR A 196 7.64 11.19 6.92
C TYR A 196 6.21 11.64 7.20
N THR A 197 5.25 10.96 6.58
CA THR A 197 3.83 11.33 6.70
C THR A 197 3.11 10.60 7.84
N GLY A 198 3.67 9.53 8.36
CA GLY A 198 2.94 8.48 9.05
C GLY A 198 2.35 7.49 8.07
N PHE A 199 1.73 6.45 8.58
CA PHE A 199 1.11 5.40 7.77
C PHE A 199 -0.16 5.89 7.10
N VAL A 200 -0.34 5.52 5.83
CA VAL A 200 -1.57 5.80 5.08
C VAL A 200 -2.55 4.66 5.35
N ALA A 201 -3.41 4.89 6.32
CA ALA A 201 -4.50 4.00 6.68
C ALA A 201 -5.84 4.50 6.08
N PRO A 202 -6.81 3.61 5.81
CA PRO A 202 -8.09 4.01 5.18
C PRO A 202 -8.90 5.04 5.98
N GLY A 203 -8.60 5.18 7.26
CA GLY A 203 -9.36 5.98 8.21
C GLY A 203 -10.47 5.18 8.86
N ARG A 204 -10.62 5.38 10.16
CA ARG A 204 -11.60 4.64 10.94
C ARG A 204 -13.01 5.07 10.56
N ILE A 205 -13.86 4.12 10.18
CA ILE A 205 -15.31 4.34 10.06
C ILE A 205 -15.87 4.31 11.50
N PRO A 206 -16.35 5.43 12.05
CA PRO A 206 -16.91 5.42 13.39
C PRO A 206 -18.13 4.49 13.44
N ALA A 207 -18.03 3.37 14.14
CA ALA A 207 -19.21 2.57 14.47
C ALA A 207 -19.92 3.21 15.67
N ALA A 208 -21.22 3.43 15.55
CA ALA A 208 -22.03 3.99 16.64
C ALA A 208 -22.01 3.12 17.91
N ILE A 209 -21.86 1.81 17.75
CA ILE A 209 -21.72 0.82 18.84
C ILE A 209 -20.68 -0.21 18.38
N LYS A 210 -19.66 -0.46 19.19
CA LYS A 210 -18.73 -1.57 18.94
C LYS A 210 -19.43 -2.88 19.29
N PRO A 211 -19.60 -3.81 18.33
CA PRO A 211 -20.15 -5.12 18.64
C PRO A 211 -19.19 -5.87 19.57
N PRO A 212 -19.69 -6.79 20.40
CA PRO A 212 -18.83 -7.70 21.15
C PRO A 212 -18.00 -8.53 20.15
N ARG A 213 -16.70 -8.56 20.35
CA ARG A 213 -15.79 -9.34 19.50
C ARG A 213 -15.97 -10.83 19.72
N HIS A 214 -16.09 -11.60 18.64
CA HIS A 214 -16.24 -13.04 18.72
C HIS A 214 -15.65 -13.76 17.50
N GLY A 215 -14.95 -14.88 17.74
CA GLY A 215 -14.40 -15.71 16.69
C GLY A 215 -13.10 -15.20 16.07
N VAL A 216 -12.65 -15.89 15.04
CA VAL A 216 -11.38 -15.66 14.35
C VAL A 216 -11.62 -15.21 12.91
N LEU A 217 -10.98 -14.13 12.50
CA LEU A 217 -10.96 -13.67 11.12
C LEU A 217 -9.64 -14.09 10.46
N VAL A 218 -9.72 -14.79 9.33
CA VAL A 218 -8.53 -15.19 8.55
C VAL A 218 -8.52 -14.47 7.22
N SER A 219 -7.38 -13.87 6.83
CA SER A 219 -7.24 -13.20 5.54
C SER A 219 -5.82 -13.23 4.98
N ALA A 220 -5.68 -13.14 3.66
CA ALA A 220 -4.40 -13.06 2.98
C ALA A 220 -4.35 -11.85 2.02
N GLY A 221 -4.92 -10.71 2.42
CA GLY A 221 -4.99 -9.51 1.61
C GLY A 221 -5.67 -9.75 0.26
N GLY A 222 -4.94 -9.58 -0.86
CA GLY A 222 -5.49 -9.84 -2.20
C GLY A 222 -5.77 -11.31 -2.50
N GLY A 223 -5.21 -12.24 -1.73
CA GLY A 223 -5.47 -13.68 -1.80
C GLY A 223 -4.55 -14.48 -2.74
N MET A 224 -3.81 -13.84 -3.63
CA MET A 224 -3.02 -14.52 -4.67
C MET A 224 -2.07 -15.61 -4.14
N VAL A 225 -1.56 -15.45 -2.92
CA VAL A 225 -0.61 -16.37 -2.28
C VAL A 225 -1.15 -16.89 -0.93
N GLY A 226 -2.48 -16.87 -0.75
CA GLY A 226 -3.13 -17.18 0.52
C GLY A 226 -3.40 -18.66 0.78
N ALA A 227 -3.36 -19.52 -0.24
CA ALA A 227 -3.79 -20.90 -0.15
C ALA A 227 -3.18 -21.69 1.03
N PRO A 228 -1.87 -21.65 1.32
CA PRO A 228 -1.32 -22.36 2.48
C PRO A 228 -1.90 -21.91 3.82
N LEU A 229 -2.13 -20.59 4.00
CA LEU A 229 -2.73 -20.06 5.20
C LEU A 229 -4.18 -20.53 5.37
N PHE A 230 -4.96 -20.53 4.30
CA PHE A 230 -6.35 -20.96 4.33
C PHE A 230 -6.48 -22.45 4.62
N GLN A 231 -5.62 -23.29 4.05
CA GLN A 231 -5.57 -24.72 4.36
C GLN A 231 -5.28 -24.98 5.84
N ALA A 232 -4.26 -24.31 6.38
CA ALA A 232 -3.96 -24.42 7.82
C ALA A 232 -5.11 -23.90 8.69
N ALA A 233 -5.79 -22.82 8.26
CA ALA A 233 -6.93 -22.26 8.99
C ALA A 233 -8.14 -23.19 9.03
N ILE A 234 -8.47 -23.87 7.93
CA ILE A 234 -9.55 -24.86 7.89
C ILE A 234 -9.26 -26.02 8.86
N GLN A 235 -8.03 -26.54 8.85
CA GLN A 235 -7.60 -27.59 9.78
C GLN A 235 -7.64 -27.12 11.25
N ALA A 236 -7.14 -25.91 11.52
CA ALA A 236 -7.18 -25.31 12.85
C ALA A 236 -8.61 -25.11 13.33
N HIS A 237 -9.51 -24.68 12.45
CA HIS A 237 -10.93 -24.56 12.78
C HIS A 237 -11.53 -25.92 13.18
N ALA A 238 -11.28 -26.97 12.41
CA ALA A 238 -11.80 -28.31 12.71
C ALA A 238 -11.36 -28.79 14.11
N ILE A 239 -10.11 -28.50 14.51
CA ILE A 239 -9.57 -28.83 15.86
C ILE A 239 -10.30 -27.98 16.90
N ASN A 240 -10.30 -26.66 16.80
CA ASN A 240 -10.83 -25.76 17.82
C ASN A 240 -12.37 -25.81 17.93
N TRP A 241 -13.07 -26.17 16.82
CA TRP A 241 -14.51 -26.30 16.85
C TRP A 241 -15.01 -27.46 17.73
N THR A 242 -14.23 -28.52 17.87
CA THR A 242 -14.64 -29.66 18.70
C THR A 242 -14.70 -29.32 20.19
N THR A 243 -13.72 -28.54 20.67
CA THR A 243 -13.55 -28.21 22.08
C THR A 243 -14.15 -26.88 22.49
N GLU A 244 -13.92 -25.86 21.69
CA GLU A 244 -14.17 -24.44 22.01
C GLU A 244 -15.38 -23.84 21.33
N LYS A 245 -15.92 -24.50 20.28
CA LYS A 245 -16.98 -23.96 19.41
C LYS A 245 -16.65 -22.55 18.87
N LEU A 246 -15.34 -22.31 18.64
CA LEU A 246 -14.83 -21.02 18.22
C LEU A 246 -15.14 -20.80 16.72
N PRO A 247 -16.01 -19.85 16.35
CA PRO A 247 -16.33 -19.63 14.94
C PRO A 247 -15.16 -18.98 14.21
N MET A 248 -15.12 -19.21 12.91
CA MET A 248 -14.09 -18.66 12.03
C MET A 248 -14.71 -18.08 10.76
N THR A 249 -14.20 -16.93 10.33
CA THR A 249 -14.51 -16.33 9.02
C THR A 249 -13.24 -16.28 8.21
N ILE A 250 -13.24 -16.84 7.00
CA ILE A 250 -12.14 -16.74 6.04
C ILE A 250 -12.54 -15.80 4.91
N VAL A 251 -11.71 -14.77 4.67
CA VAL A 251 -11.82 -13.87 3.52
C VAL A 251 -10.65 -14.18 2.59
N ALA A 252 -10.95 -14.88 1.50
CA ALA A 252 -9.94 -15.44 0.60
C ALA A 252 -9.14 -14.38 -0.18
N GLY A 253 -9.80 -13.28 -0.54
CA GLY A 253 -9.25 -12.23 -1.39
C GLY A 253 -9.68 -12.38 -2.85
N PRO A 254 -9.89 -11.25 -3.56
CA PRO A 254 -10.44 -11.26 -4.92
C PRO A 254 -9.53 -11.92 -5.96
N PHE A 255 -8.21 -12.01 -5.70
CA PHE A 255 -7.21 -12.54 -6.62
C PHE A 255 -6.76 -13.97 -6.30
N LEU A 256 -7.45 -14.64 -5.36
CA LEU A 256 -7.19 -16.07 -5.17
C LEU A 256 -7.49 -16.79 -6.48
N PRO A 257 -6.56 -17.64 -7.00
CA PRO A 257 -6.80 -18.42 -8.20
C PRO A 257 -8.12 -19.20 -8.12
N GLU A 258 -8.83 -19.31 -9.23
CA GLU A 258 -10.16 -19.92 -9.23
C GLU A 258 -10.14 -21.39 -8.79
N ALA A 259 -9.10 -22.15 -9.18
CA ALA A 259 -8.90 -23.52 -8.71
C ALA A 259 -8.81 -23.59 -7.18
N ASP A 260 -7.96 -22.75 -6.57
CA ASP A 260 -7.81 -22.70 -5.11
C ASP A 260 -9.11 -22.28 -4.42
N TRP A 261 -9.86 -21.35 -5.02
CA TRP A 261 -11.16 -20.94 -4.51
C TRP A 261 -12.17 -22.10 -4.49
N GLN A 262 -12.28 -22.86 -5.59
CA GLN A 262 -13.19 -24.01 -5.69
C GLN A 262 -12.80 -25.11 -4.69
N ASP A 263 -11.51 -25.33 -4.51
CA ASP A 263 -10.99 -26.28 -3.50
C ASP A 263 -11.37 -25.85 -2.09
N LEU A 264 -11.24 -24.54 -1.75
CA LEU A 264 -11.68 -24.03 -0.46
C LEU A 264 -13.18 -24.21 -0.26
N VAL A 265 -14.00 -23.87 -1.27
CA VAL A 265 -15.46 -24.03 -1.21
C VAL A 265 -15.84 -25.50 -0.95
N ALA A 266 -15.18 -26.43 -1.64
CA ALA A 266 -15.43 -27.86 -1.45
C ALA A 266 -15.07 -28.32 -0.01
N GLN A 267 -13.93 -27.88 0.51
CA GLN A 267 -13.44 -28.27 1.83
C GLN A 267 -14.31 -27.74 2.98
N VAL A 268 -14.79 -26.50 2.87
CA VAL A 268 -15.59 -25.88 3.95
C VAL A 268 -17.05 -26.33 3.96
N LYS A 269 -17.49 -27.03 2.93
CA LYS A 269 -18.88 -27.47 2.78
C LYS A 269 -19.32 -28.33 3.98
N GLY A 270 -20.34 -27.86 4.69
CA GLY A 270 -20.90 -28.57 5.85
C GLY A 270 -20.10 -28.36 7.16
N MET A 271 -19.03 -27.57 7.17
CA MET A 271 -18.30 -27.25 8.39
C MET A 271 -19.08 -26.23 9.24
N ALA A 272 -19.56 -26.67 10.41
CA ALA A 272 -20.29 -25.82 11.34
C ALA A 272 -19.37 -24.72 11.90
N GLY A 273 -19.87 -23.48 12.00
CA GLY A 273 -19.13 -22.36 12.56
C GLY A 273 -18.04 -21.76 11.68
N LEU A 274 -17.89 -22.25 10.43
CA LEU A 274 -16.97 -21.71 9.45
C LEU A 274 -17.74 -20.94 8.35
N THR A 275 -17.35 -19.68 8.15
CA THR A 275 -17.86 -18.84 7.06
C THR A 275 -16.76 -18.56 6.06
N LEU A 276 -16.99 -18.82 4.77
CA LEU A 276 -16.06 -18.50 3.69
C LEU A 276 -16.63 -17.36 2.83
N ARG A 277 -15.81 -16.33 2.59
CA ARG A 277 -16.13 -15.21 1.69
C ARG A 277 -15.00 -15.01 0.70
N ARG A 278 -15.34 -14.77 -0.57
CA ARG A 278 -14.32 -14.47 -1.57
C ARG A 278 -13.72 -13.10 -1.36
N SER A 279 -14.56 -12.10 -1.17
CA SER A 279 -14.14 -10.72 -0.89
C SER A 279 -15.18 -10.00 -0.05
N VAL A 280 -14.80 -8.86 0.49
CA VAL A 280 -15.67 -7.98 1.27
C VAL A 280 -15.42 -6.52 0.86
N PRO A 281 -16.42 -5.64 0.96
CA PRO A 281 -16.26 -4.22 0.61
C PRO A 281 -15.24 -3.50 1.50
N ALA A 282 -15.16 -3.87 2.79
CA ALA A 282 -14.21 -3.34 3.76
C ALA A 282 -13.87 -4.40 4.81
N MET A 283 -12.59 -4.47 5.19
CA MET A 283 -12.10 -5.41 6.22
C MET A 283 -12.34 -4.89 7.64
N GLN A 284 -12.34 -3.59 7.84
CA GLN A 284 -12.41 -2.98 9.16
C GLN A 284 -13.63 -3.42 10.00
N PRO A 285 -14.88 -3.44 9.48
CA PRO A 285 -16.02 -3.92 10.27
C PRO A 285 -15.90 -5.39 10.72
N LEU A 286 -15.26 -6.24 9.88
CA LEU A 286 -15.01 -7.62 10.25
C LEU A 286 -13.92 -7.73 11.32
N LEU A 287 -12.84 -6.97 11.19
CA LEU A 287 -11.79 -6.92 12.21
C LEU A 287 -12.35 -6.46 13.55
N GLU A 288 -13.19 -5.44 13.57
CA GLU A 288 -13.81 -4.93 14.80
C GLU A 288 -14.79 -5.92 15.44
N ALA A 289 -15.39 -6.83 14.66
CA ALA A 289 -16.34 -7.83 15.13
C ALA A 289 -15.67 -9.13 15.60
N HIS A 290 -14.40 -9.39 15.25
CA HIS A 290 -13.71 -10.62 15.60
C HIS A 290 -12.73 -10.43 16.77
N SER A 291 -12.57 -11.48 17.61
CA SER A 291 -11.68 -11.45 18.77
C SER A 291 -10.21 -11.54 18.38
N LEU A 292 -9.90 -12.18 17.24
CA LEU A 292 -8.55 -12.40 16.75
C LEU A 292 -8.54 -12.34 15.23
N SER A 293 -7.50 -11.71 14.67
CA SER A 293 -7.16 -11.77 13.25
C SER A 293 -5.98 -12.71 13.04
N VAL A 294 -6.06 -13.57 12.03
CA VAL A 294 -4.94 -14.37 11.51
C VAL A 294 -4.71 -13.94 10.06
N SER A 295 -3.54 -13.41 9.75
CA SER A 295 -3.32 -12.87 8.39
C SER A 295 -1.88 -12.85 7.96
N GLN A 296 -1.67 -12.63 6.65
CA GLN A 296 -0.37 -12.20 6.15
C GLN A 296 -0.04 -10.77 6.60
N CYS A 297 1.26 -10.40 6.60
CA CYS A 297 1.73 -9.10 7.10
C CYS A 297 1.93 -8.07 5.97
N GLY A 298 0.99 -8.00 5.02
CA GLY A 298 0.99 -6.99 3.98
C GLY A 298 0.68 -5.59 4.53
N TYR A 299 1.19 -4.52 3.88
CA TYR A 299 1.03 -3.13 4.35
C TYR A 299 -0.42 -2.78 4.71
N ASN A 300 -1.38 -2.95 3.78
CA ASN A 300 -2.77 -2.56 4.03
C ASN A 300 -3.43 -3.40 5.11
N THR A 301 -3.16 -4.72 5.14
CA THR A 301 -3.68 -5.61 6.19
C THR A 301 -3.23 -5.14 7.58
N VAL A 302 -1.96 -4.72 7.69
CA VAL A 302 -1.44 -4.16 8.94
C VAL A 302 -2.13 -2.86 9.30
N MET A 303 -2.40 -1.98 8.33
CA MET A 303 -3.12 -0.74 8.59
C MET A 303 -4.53 -1.01 9.13
N ASP A 304 -5.24 -1.96 8.52
CA ASP A 304 -6.58 -2.38 8.98
C ASP A 304 -6.54 -2.94 10.42
N ILE A 305 -5.52 -3.75 10.74
CA ILE A 305 -5.31 -4.31 12.08
C ILE A 305 -5.02 -3.21 13.10
N LEU A 306 -4.11 -2.30 12.80
CA LEU A 306 -3.73 -1.22 13.71
C LEU A 306 -4.89 -0.25 13.96
N GLU A 307 -5.67 0.09 12.93
CA GLU A 307 -6.85 0.94 13.08
C GLU A 307 -7.97 0.29 13.90
N SER A 308 -8.22 -1.00 13.67
CA SER A 308 -9.27 -1.74 14.39
C SER A 308 -8.86 -2.06 15.85
N GLY A 309 -7.56 -2.12 16.14
CA GLY A 309 -7.00 -2.59 17.41
C GLY A 309 -7.37 -4.04 17.69
N THR A 310 -7.56 -4.85 16.65
CA THR A 310 -7.86 -6.27 16.79
C THR A 310 -6.58 -7.05 17.11
N PRO A 311 -6.56 -7.89 18.17
CA PRO A 311 -5.47 -8.84 18.38
C PRO A 311 -5.13 -9.59 17.11
N ALA A 312 -3.85 -9.73 16.77
CA ALA A 312 -3.47 -10.32 15.50
C ALA A 312 -2.30 -11.28 15.61
N LEU A 313 -2.45 -12.44 14.98
CA LEU A 313 -1.39 -13.39 14.66
C LEU A 313 -1.04 -13.22 13.19
N VAL A 314 0.17 -12.79 12.90
CA VAL A 314 0.60 -12.61 11.51
C VAL A 314 1.48 -13.78 11.07
N VAL A 315 1.24 -14.24 9.84
CA VAL A 315 2.02 -15.27 9.15
C VAL A 315 2.64 -14.61 7.92
N PRO A 316 3.85 -14.05 8.02
CA PRO A 316 4.46 -13.30 6.93
C PRO A 316 4.63 -14.16 5.69
N PHE A 317 4.24 -13.66 4.51
CA PHE A 317 4.56 -14.32 3.27
C PHE A 317 5.99 -13.98 2.85
N VAL A 318 6.76 -15.02 2.51
CA VAL A 318 8.15 -14.92 2.05
C VAL A 318 8.23 -15.52 0.65
N ARG A 319 8.79 -14.78 -0.30
CA ARG A 319 9.05 -15.26 -1.66
C ARG A 319 10.49 -15.00 -2.04
N GLY A 320 11.27 -16.08 -2.15
CA GLY A 320 12.70 -15.97 -2.45
C GLY A 320 13.45 -15.14 -1.41
N GLN A 321 13.99 -14.00 -1.82
CA GLN A 321 14.69 -13.06 -0.93
C GLN A 321 13.82 -11.85 -0.50
N GLU A 322 12.56 -11.80 -0.89
CA GLU A 322 11.64 -10.74 -0.46
C GLU A 322 11.21 -11.01 0.98
N ASP A 323 11.70 -10.20 1.92
CA ASP A 323 11.50 -10.34 3.36
C ASP A 323 10.70 -9.17 3.98
N GLU A 324 10.13 -8.30 3.16
CA GLU A 324 9.41 -7.11 3.59
C GLU A 324 8.32 -7.41 4.64
N GLN A 325 7.53 -8.47 4.42
CA GLN A 325 6.49 -8.85 5.37
C GLN A 325 7.08 -9.37 6.68
N SER A 326 8.19 -10.10 6.62
CA SER A 326 8.90 -10.60 7.80
C SER A 326 9.51 -9.47 8.62
N GLN A 327 10.16 -8.52 7.96
CA GLN A 327 10.71 -7.33 8.63
C GLN A 327 9.60 -6.50 9.29
N ARG A 328 8.47 -6.31 8.60
CA ARG A 328 7.32 -5.60 9.16
C ARG A 328 6.74 -6.33 10.37
N ALA A 329 6.54 -7.65 10.26
CA ALA A 329 6.02 -8.46 11.35
C ALA A 329 6.92 -8.39 12.58
N GLN A 330 8.24 -8.51 12.40
CA GLN A 330 9.22 -8.43 13.49
C GLN A 330 9.15 -7.08 14.21
N LYS A 331 9.16 -5.96 13.47
CA LYS A 331 9.05 -4.62 14.06
C LYS A 331 7.73 -4.41 14.80
N LEU A 332 6.61 -4.94 14.30
CA LEU A 332 5.32 -4.87 14.98
C LEU A 332 5.29 -5.71 16.26
N ALA A 333 5.90 -6.89 16.24
CA ALA A 333 5.98 -7.75 17.41
C ALA A 333 6.88 -7.17 18.51
N GLU A 334 8.01 -6.54 18.13
CA GLU A 334 8.88 -5.81 19.06
C GLU A 334 8.15 -4.66 19.77
N LEU A 335 7.16 -4.06 19.12
CA LEU A 335 6.29 -3.04 19.69
C LEU A 335 5.09 -3.64 20.48
N GLY A 336 4.94 -4.96 20.52
CA GLY A 336 3.82 -5.64 21.16
C GLY A 336 2.47 -5.42 20.47
N LEU A 337 2.48 -5.16 19.15
CA LEU A 337 1.27 -4.88 18.37
C LEU A 337 0.66 -6.11 17.74
N VAL A 338 1.48 -7.11 17.45
CA VAL A 338 1.07 -8.39 16.85
C VAL A 338 1.91 -9.53 17.41
N GLU A 339 1.43 -10.74 17.25
CA GLU A 339 2.21 -11.96 17.41
C GLU A 339 2.54 -12.58 16.05
N ILE A 340 3.64 -13.34 15.99
CA ILE A 340 4.12 -13.96 14.75
C ILE A 340 4.02 -15.47 14.84
N LEU A 341 3.54 -16.10 13.77
CA LEU A 341 3.76 -17.51 13.49
C LEU A 341 4.69 -17.61 12.26
N ASN A 342 5.82 -18.28 12.44
CA ASN A 342 6.77 -18.47 11.36
C ASN A 342 6.11 -19.31 10.25
N PRO A 343 6.22 -18.90 8.96
CA PRO A 343 5.66 -19.67 7.84
C PRO A 343 6.14 -21.13 7.79
N SER A 344 7.35 -21.42 8.24
CA SER A 344 7.88 -22.80 8.31
C SER A 344 7.21 -23.68 9.37
N GLU A 345 6.52 -23.06 10.35
CA GLU A 345 5.77 -23.74 11.41
C GLU A 345 4.26 -23.79 11.13
N LEU A 346 3.82 -23.28 9.97
CA LEU A 346 2.42 -23.18 9.62
C LEU A 346 1.83 -24.57 9.34
N THR A 347 1.18 -25.12 10.36
CA THR A 347 0.34 -26.32 10.28
C THR A 347 -0.99 -26.05 10.94
N GLY A 348 -2.03 -26.85 10.60
CA GLY A 348 -3.34 -26.72 11.25
C GLY A 348 -3.27 -26.87 12.76
N GLN A 349 -2.49 -27.84 13.27
CA GLN A 349 -2.28 -28.08 14.70
C GLN A 349 -1.63 -26.85 15.37
N ARG A 350 -0.51 -26.38 14.81
CA ARG A 350 0.23 -25.26 15.39
C ARG A 350 -0.59 -23.97 15.38
N LEU A 351 -1.33 -23.74 14.28
CA LEU A 351 -2.22 -22.58 14.18
C LEU A 351 -3.37 -22.66 15.20
N ALA A 352 -3.97 -23.83 15.40
CA ALA A 352 -5.00 -24.05 16.42
C ALA A 352 -4.51 -23.69 17.83
N GLU A 353 -3.32 -24.19 18.19
CA GLU A 353 -2.68 -23.90 19.49
C GLU A 353 -2.42 -22.38 19.64
N ARG A 354 -1.85 -21.74 18.64
CA ARG A 354 -1.54 -20.30 18.68
C ARG A 354 -2.80 -19.43 18.79
N ILE A 355 -3.88 -19.79 18.11
CA ILE A 355 -5.17 -19.11 18.22
C ILE A 355 -5.68 -19.12 19.66
N LEU A 356 -5.58 -20.27 20.35
CA LEU A 356 -6.05 -20.39 21.74
C LEU A 356 -5.14 -19.62 22.71
N GLN A 357 -3.82 -19.66 22.53
CA GLN A 357 -2.85 -18.91 23.34
C GLN A 357 -3.05 -17.39 23.28
N LEU A 358 -3.59 -16.88 22.15
CA LEU A 358 -3.76 -15.45 21.92
C LEU A 358 -5.11 -14.88 22.36
N ARG A 359 -5.94 -15.66 23.04
CA ARG A 359 -7.24 -15.18 23.56
C ARG A 359 -7.11 -13.97 24.48
N ASP A 360 -6.07 -13.94 25.29
CA ASP A 360 -5.82 -12.88 26.27
C ASP A 360 -4.79 -11.85 25.75
N PHE A 361 -4.34 -11.99 24.49
CA PHE A 361 -3.42 -11.03 23.92
C PHE A 361 -4.12 -9.69 23.70
N SER A 362 -3.56 -8.65 24.28
CA SER A 362 -3.99 -7.27 24.06
C SER A 362 -2.86 -6.50 23.38
N PRO A 363 -3.07 -6.02 22.14
CA PRO A 363 -2.04 -5.25 21.46
C PRO A 363 -1.74 -3.98 22.24
N ASN A 364 -0.45 -3.66 22.40
CA ASN A 364 -0.02 -2.41 22.98
C ASN A 364 -0.52 -1.25 22.08
N PRO A 365 -1.25 -0.26 22.59
CA PRO A 365 -1.64 0.90 21.83
C PRO A 365 -0.42 1.80 21.57
N ALA A 366 0.55 1.28 20.81
CA ALA A 366 1.69 2.08 20.38
C ALA A 366 1.18 3.26 19.56
N GLY A 367 1.53 4.47 19.97
CA GLY A 367 1.12 5.70 19.32
C GLY A 367 1.76 5.88 17.93
N LEU A 368 1.66 4.87 17.07
CA LEU A 368 2.08 5.01 15.66
C LEU A 368 1.16 5.98 14.94
N ASN A 369 1.75 6.83 14.13
CA ASN A 369 0.99 7.81 13.35
C ASN A 369 0.28 7.13 12.17
N LEU A 370 -1.03 6.95 12.26
CA LEU A 370 -1.89 6.40 11.21
C LEU A 370 -2.58 7.48 10.37
N ALA A 371 -2.37 8.77 10.66
CA ALA A 371 -2.99 9.89 9.94
C ALA A 371 -2.20 10.32 8.70
N GLY A 372 -1.45 9.40 8.08
CA GLY A 372 -0.53 9.69 6.98
C GLY A 372 -1.20 10.29 5.75
N ALA A 373 -2.45 9.95 5.48
CA ALA A 373 -3.19 10.52 4.36
C ALA A 373 -3.45 12.03 4.56
N ASP A 374 -3.99 12.43 5.71
CA ASP A 374 -4.26 13.84 6.03
C ASP A 374 -2.96 14.64 6.21
N HIS A 375 -1.92 14.02 6.77
CA HIS A 375 -0.61 14.64 6.89
C HIS A 375 0.04 14.88 5.52
N THR A 376 -0.13 13.94 4.59
CA THR A 376 0.31 14.11 3.19
C THR A 376 -0.33 15.35 2.55
N VAL A 377 -1.63 15.57 2.75
CA VAL A 377 -2.32 16.76 2.22
C VAL A 377 -1.69 18.04 2.76
N ARG A 378 -1.48 18.12 4.07
CA ARG A 378 -0.85 19.31 4.72
C ARG A 378 0.55 19.58 4.20
N LEU A 379 1.40 18.57 4.16
CA LEU A 379 2.77 18.68 3.64
C LEU A 379 2.80 19.16 2.18
N ILE A 380 1.91 18.66 1.34
CA ILE A 380 1.84 19.13 -0.07
C ILE A 380 1.40 20.60 -0.13
N GLN A 381 0.46 21.03 0.71
CA GLN A 381 0.03 22.43 0.77
C GLN A 381 1.19 23.34 1.23
N GLU A 382 1.91 22.97 2.30
CA GLU A 382 3.06 23.70 2.83
C GLU A 382 4.20 23.82 1.81
N LEU A 383 4.57 22.71 1.17
CA LEU A 383 5.61 22.71 0.12
C LEU A 383 5.22 23.57 -1.08
N ARG A 384 3.93 23.58 -1.45
CA ARG A 384 3.45 24.44 -2.53
C ARG A 384 3.51 25.92 -2.16
N ALA A 385 3.11 26.28 -0.94
CA ALA A 385 3.20 27.63 -0.44
C ALA A 385 4.66 28.11 -0.48
N SER A 386 5.58 27.35 0.11
CA SER A 386 7.01 27.67 0.12
C SER A 386 7.62 27.78 -1.29
N LYS A 387 7.17 26.93 -2.23
CA LYS A 387 7.66 26.99 -3.62
C LYS A 387 7.13 28.21 -4.38
N ASN A 388 5.96 28.72 -4.03
CA ASN A 388 5.38 29.94 -4.62
C ASN A 388 5.99 31.20 -4.00
N ASP A 389 6.43 31.16 -2.72
CA ASP A 389 7.02 32.27 -1.98
C ASP A 389 8.49 32.49 -2.33
N LEU A 390 9.13 31.60 -3.06
CA LEU A 390 10.46 31.77 -3.68
C LEU A 390 10.38 32.69 -4.91
N ILE A 391 9.76 33.88 -4.75
CA ILE A 391 10.00 35.05 -5.58
C ILE A 391 11.36 35.61 -5.13
N PRO A 392 12.26 36.07 -6.06
CA PRO A 392 13.64 36.42 -5.72
C PRO A 392 13.68 37.56 -4.67
N GLY A 393 14.07 37.26 -3.46
CA GLY A 393 14.29 38.31 -2.44
C GLY A 393 14.24 37.93 -0.96
N ALA A 394 13.98 36.67 -0.58
CA ALA A 394 13.96 36.31 0.84
C ALA A 394 14.99 35.21 1.18
N GLN A 395 15.84 35.50 2.14
CA GLN A 395 16.91 34.65 2.64
C GLN A 395 16.40 33.39 3.32
N SER A 396 17.15 32.31 3.15
CA SER A 396 17.00 31.00 3.76
C SER A 396 16.79 31.07 5.28
N THR A 397 15.67 30.49 5.76
CA THR A 397 15.50 30.16 7.18
C THR A 397 15.54 28.63 7.31
N GLU A 398 16.32 28.18 8.26
CA GLU A 398 16.57 26.79 8.62
C GLU A 398 15.28 26.02 8.89
N TYR A 399 15.18 24.84 8.29
CA TYR A 399 14.08 23.92 8.56
C TYR A 399 14.29 23.24 9.92
N VAL A 400 13.41 23.58 10.85
CA VAL A 400 13.33 22.99 12.19
C VAL A 400 12.77 21.57 12.08
N HIS A 401 13.52 20.63 12.62
CA HIS A 401 12.99 19.29 12.92
C HIS A 401 11.87 19.44 13.95
N VAL A 402 10.64 19.18 13.53
CA VAL A 402 9.51 19.01 14.46
C VAL A 402 9.49 17.54 14.87
N CYS A 403 9.80 17.30 16.14
CA CYS A 403 9.71 16.01 16.85
C CYS A 403 8.27 15.50 16.94
#